data_c7b702bc2194c9a3c5a4bc20625acaf4
#
_entry.id   c7b702bc2194c9a3c5a4bc20625acaf4
#
_cell.length_a   1.000
_cell.length_b   1.000
_cell.length_c   1.000
_cell.angle_alpha   90.00
_cell.angle_beta   90.00
_cell.angle_gamma   90.00
#
_symmetry.space_group_name_H-M   'P 1'
#
loop_
_entity.id
_entity.type
_entity.pdbx_description
1 polymer ?
#
loop_
_entity_poly.entity_id
_entity_poly.type
_entity_poly.pdbx_seq_one_letter_code
_entity_poly.pdbx_strand_id
1 'polypeptide(L)'
;VFTGIVEELGVIADREDLTDAARFTVRGPVVTADAGHGDSIAVNGVCLTVVDLRPGEFTVDVMGETLRRSSLSDLAAGSTVNLERAMPASGRFGGHIVQGHVDGTGTIAAVSPSENWTIVRVAVPGTLTRYLVEKGSITVDGVSLTVSAVGGSGDDSWFEISLIPTTLNETNLGAAQPGTVVNLEVDVIAKYVERLHLGSGDSGTPDGVGAK
;
A
#
# COMPACT_ATOMS: atom_id res chain seq x y z
N VAL A 1 -9.19 6.06 -5.88
CA VAL A 1 -9.27 6.02 -4.41
C VAL A 1 -9.77 4.66 -3.98
N PHE A 2 -9.16 4.09 -2.96
CA PHE A 2 -9.42 2.80 -2.36
C PHE A 2 -9.70 2.98 -0.87
N THR A 3 -10.00 1.89 -0.18
CA THR A 3 -10.29 1.90 1.26
C THR A 3 -9.29 1.09 2.07
N GLY A 4 -8.49 0.26 1.41
CA GLY A 4 -7.60 -0.72 2.01
C GLY A 4 -8.34 -1.95 2.55
N ILE A 5 -9.55 -2.19 2.06
CA ILE A 5 -10.29 -3.43 2.32
C ILE A 5 -10.13 -4.34 1.10
N VAL A 6 -9.33 -5.37 1.26
CA VAL A 6 -9.09 -6.37 0.20
C VAL A 6 -10.37 -7.10 -0.12
N GLU A 7 -10.72 -7.18 -1.41
CA GLU A 7 -11.91 -7.86 -1.89
C GLU A 7 -11.62 -9.30 -2.30
N GLU A 8 -10.37 -9.58 -2.70
CA GLU A 8 -10.00 -10.87 -3.23
C GLU A 8 -8.49 -11.11 -3.13
N LEU A 9 -8.10 -12.36 -2.86
CA LEU A 9 -6.76 -12.87 -3.13
C LEU A 9 -6.69 -13.33 -4.59
N GLY A 10 -6.02 -12.53 -5.42
CA GLY A 10 -5.74 -12.87 -6.81
C GLY A 10 -4.40 -13.57 -6.99
N VAL A 11 -4.11 -13.93 -8.24
CA VAL A 11 -2.86 -14.58 -8.62
C VAL A 11 -2.31 -13.92 -9.88
N ILE A 12 -1.01 -13.66 -9.94
CA ILE A 12 -0.33 -13.30 -11.18
C ILE A 12 -0.37 -14.52 -12.09
N ALA A 13 -1.17 -14.45 -13.16
CA ALA A 13 -1.29 -15.54 -14.13
C ALA A 13 -0.11 -15.55 -15.11
N ASP A 14 0.37 -14.36 -15.49
CA ASP A 14 1.51 -14.18 -16.39
C ASP A 14 2.22 -12.85 -16.15
N ARG A 15 3.51 -12.80 -16.50
CA ARG A 15 4.34 -11.58 -16.48
C ARG A 15 5.18 -11.53 -17.74
N GLU A 16 5.06 -10.46 -18.49
CA GLU A 16 5.89 -10.11 -19.63
C GLU A 16 6.78 -8.91 -19.28
N ASP A 17 8.10 -9.11 -19.24
CA ASP A 17 9.04 -8.00 -19.03
C ASP A 17 9.26 -7.24 -20.34
N LEU A 18 9.07 -5.92 -20.29
CA LEU A 18 9.29 -4.98 -21.39
C LEU A 18 10.56 -4.17 -21.13
N THR A 19 10.99 -3.33 -22.07
CA THR A 19 12.27 -2.60 -21.97
C THR A 19 12.33 -1.70 -20.71
N ASP A 20 11.22 -1.03 -20.35
CA ASP A 20 11.12 -0.07 -19.26
C ASP A 20 9.86 -0.24 -18.39
N ALA A 21 9.19 -1.39 -18.54
CA ALA A 21 7.93 -1.72 -17.91
C ALA A 21 7.78 -3.23 -17.75
N ALA A 22 6.70 -3.67 -17.11
CA ALA A 22 6.23 -5.05 -17.18
C ALA A 22 4.72 -5.06 -17.43
N ARG A 23 4.24 -6.06 -18.14
CA ARG A 23 2.82 -6.36 -18.29
C ARG A 23 2.46 -7.53 -17.41
N PHE A 24 1.47 -7.35 -16.55
CA PHE A 24 0.94 -8.42 -15.72
C PHE A 24 -0.45 -8.81 -16.18
N THR A 25 -0.68 -10.11 -16.31
CA THR A 25 -2.02 -10.69 -16.35
C THR A 25 -2.35 -11.21 -14.97
N VAL A 26 -3.42 -10.72 -14.38
CA VAL A 26 -3.83 -11.02 -13.01
C VAL A 26 -5.17 -11.72 -13.04
N ARG A 27 -5.26 -12.88 -12.37
CA ARG A 27 -6.52 -13.59 -12.16
C ARG A 27 -7.18 -13.06 -10.89
N GLY A 28 -8.43 -12.58 -11.02
CA GLY A 28 -9.24 -12.04 -9.96
C GLY A 28 -10.71 -11.99 -10.41
N PRO A 29 -11.47 -13.11 -10.31
CA PRO A 29 -12.84 -13.17 -10.80
C PRO A 29 -13.81 -12.24 -10.06
N VAL A 30 -13.53 -11.87 -8.79
CA VAL A 30 -14.39 -10.94 -8.04
C VAL A 30 -14.18 -9.52 -8.55
N VAL A 31 -12.92 -9.05 -8.62
CA VAL A 31 -12.60 -7.67 -9.03
C VAL A 31 -12.86 -7.42 -10.52
N THR A 32 -12.93 -8.48 -11.34
CA THR A 32 -13.24 -8.37 -12.77
C THR A 32 -14.73 -8.48 -13.11
N ALA A 33 -15.58 -8.76 -12.12
CA ALA A 33 -17.02 -9.00 -12.37
C ALA A 33 -17.73 -7.80 -13.01
N ASP A 34 -17.29 -6.57 -12.73
CA ASP A 34 -17.84 -5.33 -13.26
C ASP A 34 -16.77 -4.33 -13.74
N ALA A 35 -15.50 -4.73 -13.72
CA ALA A 35 -14.40 -3.87 -14.16
C ALA A 35 -14.45 -3.65 -15.69
N GLY A 36 -14.06 -2.46 -16.12
CA GLY A 36 -13.92 -2.06 -17.51
C GLY A 36 -12.50 -1.60 -17.86
N HIS A 37 -12.23 -1.47 -19.16
CA HIS A 37 -11.00 -0.85 -19.64
C HIS A 37 -10.88 0.58 -19.07
N GLY A 38 -9.73 0.93 -18.50
CA GLY A 38 -9.45 2.23 -17.89
C GLY A 38 -9.78 2.30 -16.41
N ASP A 39 -10.45 1.29 -15.84
CA ASP A 39 -10.70 1.25 -14.40
C ASP A 39 -9.41 1.03 -13.60
N SER A 40 -9.42 1.43 -12.34
CA SER A 40 -8.30 1.24 -11.42
C SER A 40 -8.58 0.05 -10.51
N ILE A 41 -7.61 -0.86 -10.44
CA ILE A 41 -7.56 -1.96 -9.47
C ILE A 41 -6.24 -1.84 -8.69
N ALA A 42 -6.30 -1.88 -7.37
CA ALA A 42 -5.11 -1.97 -6.53
C ALA A 42 -4.61 -3.42 -6.50
N VAL A 43 -3.32 -3.61 -6.80
CA VAL A 43 -2.60 -4.89 -6.71
C VAL A 43 -1.51 -4.75 -5.65
N ASN A 44 -1.62 -5.45 -4.53
CA ASN A 44 -0.78 -5.25 -3.35
C ASN A 44 -0.64 -3.75 -2.97
N GLY A 45 -1.76 -3.01 -3.04
CA GLY A 45 -1.79 -1.58 -2.71
C GLY A 45 -1.26 -0.65 -3.80
N VAL A 46 -0.84 -1.15 -4.96
CA VAL A 46 -0.44 -0.32 -6.10
C VAL A 46 -1.63 -0.11 -7.03
N CYS A 47 -2.03 1.14 -7.24
CA CYS A 47 -3.09 1.51 -8.18
C CYS A 47 -2.62 1.26 -9.62
N LEU A 48 -3.27 0.34 -10.32
CA LEU A 48 -2.97 0.00 -11.70
C LEU A 48 -4.21 0.16 -12.58
N THR A 49 -3.99 0.60 -13.81
CA THR A 49 -5.07 0.81 -14.78
C THR A 49 -5.26 -0.44 -15.63
N VAL A 50 -6.49 -0.92 -15.71
CA VAL A 50 -6.88 -2.05 -16.55
C VAL A 50 -6.74 -1.69 -18.03
N VAL A 51 -5.91 -2.44 -18.76
CA VAL A 51 -5.70 -2.26 -20.21
C VAL A 51 -6.39 -3.32 -21.05
N ASP A 52 -6.64 -4.50 -20.51
CA ASP A 52 -7.41 -5.56 -21.20
C ASP A 52 -8.13 -6.42 -20.15
N LEU A 53 -9.21 -7.07 -20.58
CA LEU A 53 -10.06 -7.93 -19.74
C LEU A 53 -10.40 -9.22 -20.48
N ARG A 54 -10.35 -10.31 -19.72
CA ARG A 54 -10.88 -11.62 -20.10
C ARG A 54 -11.74 -12.15 -18.95
N PRO A 55 -12.56 -13.17 -19.16
CA PRO A 55 -13.36 -13.73 -18.07
C PRO A 55 -12.49 -14.15 -16.88
N GLY A 56 -12.62 -13.44 -15.75
CA GLY A 56 -11.88 -13.68 -14.52
C GLY A 56 -10.43 -13.21 -14.50
N GLU A 57 -9.96 -12.50 -15.55
CA GLU A 57 -8.59 -11.99 -15.64
C GLU A 57 -8.56 -10.56 -16.18
N PHE A 58 -7.60 -9.77 -15.72
CA PHE A 58 -7.32 -8.44 -16.24
C PHE A 58 -5.82 -8.26 -16.49
N THR A 59 -5.49 -7.36 -17.40
CA THR A 59 -4.10 -7.05 -17.76
C THR A 59 -3.81 -5.60 -17.40
N VAL A 60 -2.62 -5.36 -16.87
CA VAL A 60 -2.12 -4.04 -16.48
C VAL A 60 -0.68 -3.84 -16.97
N ASP A 61 -0.35 -2.62 -17.36
CA ASP A 61 1.03 -2.23 -17.66
C ASP A 61 1.61 -1.48 -16.45
N VAL A 62 2.77 -1.94 -15.97
CA VAL A 62 3.45 -1.41 -14.79
C VAL A 62 4.75 -0.75 -15.21
N MET A 63 4.86 0.57 -15.01
CA MET A 63 6.05 1.33 -15.35
C MET A 63 7.27 0.91 -14.52
N GLY A 64 8.47 1.01 -15.10
CA GLY A 64 9.71 0.70 -14.42
C GLY A 64 9.93 1.43 -13.10
N GLU A 65 9.46 2.69 -12.97
CA GLU A 65 9.51 3.42 -11.69
C GLU A 65 8.64 2.75 -10.61
N THR A 66 7.43 2.31 -10.97
CA THR A 66 6.54 1.57 -10.06
C THR A 66 7.16 0.24 -9.63
N LEU A 67 7.77 -0.48 -10.57
CA LEU A 67 8.50 -1.73 -10.26
C LEU A 67 9.66 -1.47 -9.26
N ARG A 68 10.45 -0.42 -9.47
CA ARG A 68 11.58 -0.10 -8.59
C ARG A 68 11.18 0.33 -7.18
N ARG A 69 9.99 0.93 -7.01
CA ARG A 69 9.51 1.48 -5.73
C ARG A 69 8.56 0.59 -4.97
N SER A 70 8.21 -0.55 -5.53
CA SER A 70 7.25 -1.47 -4.93
C SER A 70 7.73 -2.91 -4.96
N SER A 71 7.07 -3.77 -4.21
CA SER A 71 7.29 -5.22 -4.22
C SER A 71 6.85 -5.89 -5.53
N LEU A 72 6.23 -5.15 -6.47
CA LEU A 72 5.78 -5.71 -7.75
C LEU A 72 6.94 -6.20 -8.63
N SER A 73 8.18 -5.68 -8.42
CA SER A 73 9.37 -6.18 -9.10
C SER A 73 9.61 -7.67 -8.88
N ASP A 74 9.25 -8.19 -7.72
CA ASP A 74 9.55 -9.56 -7.29
C ASP A 74 8.43 -10.55 -7.65
N LEU A 75 7.29 -10.05 -8.16
CA LEU A 75 6.16 -10.90 -8.53
C LEU A 75 6.44 -11.65 -9.82
N ALA A 76 6.06 -12.92 -9.83
CA ALA A 76 6.13 -13.83 -10.97
C ALA A 76 4.79 -14.57 -11.15
N ALA A 77 4.64 -15.30 -12.24
CA ALA A 77 3.50 -16.19 -12.43
C ALA A 77 3.37 -17.15 -11.24
N GLY A 78 2.17 -17.24 -10.67
CA GLY A 78 1.86 -17.97 -9.44
C GLY A 78 1.93 -17.15 -8.15
N SER A 79 2.47 -15.93 -8.16
CA SER A 79 2.47 -15.04 -6.98
C SER A 79 1.04 -14.65 -6.59
N THR A 80 0.71 -14.79 -5.30
CA THR A 80 -0.57 -14.33 -4.74
C THR A 80 -0.52 -12.84 -4.45
N VAL A 81 -1.59 -12.12 -4.75
CA VAL A 81 -1.69 -10.66 -4.58
C VAL A 81 -3.04 -10.27 -3.98
N ASN A 82 -3.04 -9.22 -3.15
CA ASN A 82 -4.25 -8.59 -2.65
C ASN A 82 -4.85 -7.71 -3.74
N LEU A 83 -6.16 -7.82 -3.96
CA LEU A 83 -6.88 -7.04 -4.96
C LEU A 83 -8.01 -6.23 -4.32
N GLU A 84 -8.14 -4.97 -4.76
CA GLU A 84 -9.25 -4.07 -4.38
C GLU A 84 -9.61 -3.21 -5.60
N ARG A 85 -10.91 -3.13 -5.95
CA ARG A 85 -11.40 -2.18 -6.95
C ARG A 85 -11.43 -0.77 -6.40
N ALA A 86 -11.34 0.24 -7.27
CA ALA A 86 -11.60 1.61 -6.87
C ALA A 86 -13.01 1.73 -6.25
N MET A 87 -13.08 2.42 -5.08
CA MET A 87 -14.31 2.59 -4.33
C MET A 87 -15.37 3.32 -5.16
N PRO A 88 -16.59 2.80 -5.29
CA PRO A 88 -17.69 3.50 -5.94
C PRO A 88 -18.09 4.75 -5.14
N ALA A 89 -18.62 5.79 -5.80
CA ALA A 89 -19.00 7.04 -5.15
C ALA A 89 -20.04 6.87 -4.01
N SER A 90 -20.83 5.80 -4.04
CA SER A 90 -21.78 5.42 -2.99
C SER A 90 -21.20 4.48 -1.93
N GLY A 91 -19.92 4.13 -2.02
CA GLY A 91 -19.25 3.20 -1.13
C GLY A 91 -18.99 3.78 0.26
N ARG A 92 -18.42 2.96 1.14
CA ARG A 92 -18.01 3.34 2.49
C ARG A 92 -16.50 3.23 2.62
N PHE A 93 -15.89 4.15 3.34
CA PHE A 93 -14.51 3.98 3.80
C PHE A 93 -14.48 2.98 4.96
N GLY A 94 -14.36 1.69 4.64
CA GLY A 94 -14.25 0.62 5.63
C GLY A 94 -12.93 0.65 6.39
N GLY A 95 -11.84 1.12 5.73
CA GLY A 95 -10.54 1.37 6.31
C GLY A 95 -10.25 2.87 6.46
N HIS A 96 -9.33 3.40 5.63
CA HIS A 96 -9.01 4.83 5.57
C HIS A 96 -8.92 5.32 4.12
N ILE A 97 -8.54 6.57 3.88
CA ILE A 97 -8.35 7.09 2.51
C ILE A 97 -7.06 6.53 1.94
N VAL A 98 -7.17 5.59 1.02
CA VAL A 98 -6.04 4.92 0.34
C VAL A 98 -6.01 5.36 -1.12
N GLN A 99 -4.86 5.77 -1.60
CA GLN A 99 -4.70 6.25 -2.98
C GLN A 99 -4.22 5.15 -3.92
N GLY A 100 -3.55 4.12 -3.39
CA GLY A 100 -2.81 3.13 -4.16
C GLY A 100 -1.46 3.68 -4.62
N HIS A 101 -0.94 4.68 -3.92
CA HIS A 101 0.32 5.35 -4.22
C HIS A 101 1.37 4.97 -3.16
N VAL A 102 1.99 3.84 -3.37
CA VAL A 102 3.01 3.27 -2.49
C VAL A 102 4.16 4.26 -2.26
N ASP A 103 4.44 4.55 -0.99
CA ASP A 103 5.52 5.47 -0.58
C ASP A 103 6.89 4.79 -0.56
N GLY A 104 6.89 3.48 -0.37
CA GLY A 104 8.08 2.64 -0.32
C GLY A 104 7.74 1.23 0.12
N THR A 105 8.77 0.43 0.34
CA THR A 105 8.63 -0.94 0.83
C THR A 105 9.13 -1.06 2.27
N GLY A 106 8.54 -2.00 3.01
CA GLY A 106 9.04 -2.49 4.28
C GLY A 106 9.38 -3.97 4.19
N THR A 107 9.97 -4.50 5.25
CA THR A 107 10.28 -5.93 5.35
C THR A 107 9.66 -6.48 6.61
N ILE A 108 8.96 -7.60 6.53
CA ILE A 108 8.47 -8.31 7.72
C ILE A 108 9.68 -8.73 8.55
N ALA A 109 9.81 -8.17 9.75
CA ALA A 109 10.92 -8.46 10.67
C ALA A 109 10.59 -9.61 11.62
N ALA A 110 9.33 -9.71 12.05
CA ALA A 110 8.87 -10.78 12.93
C ALA A 110 7.38 -11.05 12.75
N VAL A 111 7.00 -12.28 12.95
CA VAL A 111 5.61 -12.73 13.02
C VAL A 111 5.44 -13.48 14.34
N SER A 112 4.54 -13.01 15.20
CA SER A 112 4.31 -13.55 16.55
C SER A 112 2.83 -13.94 16.71
N PRO A 113 2.48 -15.20 16.41
CA PRO A 113 1.12 -15.70 16.59
C PRO A 113 0.71 -15.72 18.06
N SER A 114 -0.55 -15.39 18.32
CA SER A 114 -1.24 -15.53 19.60
C SER A 114 -2.50 -16.37 19.39
N GLU A 115 -3.28 -16.59 20.45
CA GLU A 115 -4.50 -17.40 20.37
C GLU A 115 -5.55 -16.81 19.40
N ASN A 116 -5.73 -15.48 19.39
CA ASN A 116 -6.82 -14.81 18.67
C ASN A 116 -6.35 -13.77 17.65
N TRP A 117 -5.06 -13.46 17.59
CA TRP A 117 -4.46 -12.53 16.62
C TRP A 117 -2.99 -12.86 16.40
N THR A 118 -2.42 -12.25 15.37
CA THR A 118 -0.98 -12.35 15.11
C THR A 118 -0.39 -10.95 15.10
N ILE A 119 0.68 -10.71 15.87
CA ILE A 119 1.45 -9.46 15.79
C ILE A 119 2.47 -9.63 14.68
N VAL A 120 2.50 -8.67 13.77
CA VAL A 120 3.49 -8.59 12.70
C VAL A 120 4.30 -7.31 12.89
N ARG A 121 5.62 -7.45 12.99
CA ARG A 121 6.56 -6.33 13.00
C ARG A 121 7.12 -6.12 11.61
N VAL A 122 7.08 -4.88 11.14
CA VAL A 122 7.57 -4.46 9.85
C VAL A 122 8.71 -3.48 10.04
N ALA A 123 9.89 -3.81 9.54
CA ALA A 123 10.99 -2.86 9.40
C ALA A 123 10.65 -1.86 8.29
N VAL A 124 10.86 -0.58 8.55
CA VAL A 124 10.43 0.51 7.68
C VAL A 124 11.56 1.52 7.47
N PRO A 125 11.71 2.07 6.25
CA PRO A 125 12.69 3.14 6.01
C PRO A 125 12.46 4.34 6.95
N GLY A 126 13.53 4.88 7.54
CA GLY A 126 13.47 5.99 8.49
C GLY A 126 12.75 7.24 7.94
N THR A 127 12.71 7.40 6.61
CA THR A 127 11.99 8.50 5.94
C THR A 127 10.48 8.44 6.10
N LEU A 128 9.91 7.24 6.34
CA LEU A 128 8.47 7.05 6.50
C LEU A 128 8.02 7.14 7.97
N THR A 129 8.93 7.01 8.94
CA THR A 129 8.59 6.93 10.37
C THR A 129 7.84 8.14 10.91
N ARG A 130 8.13 9.33 10.36
CA ARG A 130 7.45 10.59 10.76
C ARG A 130 5.93 10.59 10.52
N TYR A 131 5.45 9.72 9.63
CA TYR A 131 4.02 9.57 9.30
C TYR A 131 3.34 8.46 10.09
N LEU A 132 4.12 7.67 10.84
CA LEU A 132 3.61 6.54 11.62
C LEU A 132 3.35 6.98 13.05
N VAL A 133 2.11 6.83 13.48
CA VAL A 133 1.71 7.12 14.86
C VAL A 133 0.98 5.92 15.44
N GLU A 134 1.18 5.65 16.71
CA GLU A 134 0.43 4.61 17.42
C GLU A 134 -1.08 4.91 17.33
N LYS A 135 -1.89 3.89 17.00
CA LYS A 135 -3.32 3.97 16.69
C LYS A 135 -3.67 4.72 15.39
N GLY A 136 -2.68 5.15 14.61
CA GLY A 136 -2.91 5.67 13.26
C GLY A 136 -3.10 4.55 12.23
N SER A 137 -3.43 4.95 11.00
CA SER A 137 -3.62 4.05 9.88
C SER A 137 -2.34 3.92 9.05
N ILE A 138 -2.14 2.74 8.49
CA ILE A 138 -1.15 2.45 7.44
C ILE A 138 -1.71 1.39 6.51
N THR A 139 -1.29 1.42 5.26
CA THR A 139 -1.56 0.35 4.30
C THR A 139 -0.33 -0.54 4.15
N VAL A 140 -0.51 -1.85 4.31
CA VAL A 140 0.51 -2.87 4.07
C VAL A 140 -0.01 -3.80 2.97
N ASP A 141 0.65 -3.85 1.82
CA ASP A 141 0.19 -4.56 0.62
C ASP A 141 -1.30 -4.30 0.29
N GLY A 142 -1.73 -3.04 0.44
CA GLY A 142 -3.11 -2.63 0.19
C GLY A 142 -4.08 -2.89 1.33
N VAL A 143 -3.66 -3.52 2.42
CA VAL A 143 -4.51 -3.78 3.59
C VAL A 143 -4.46 -2.59 4.54
N SER A 144 -5.61 -1.98 4.84
CA SER A 144 -5.74 -0.92 5.85
C SER A 144 -5.61 -1.50 7.26
N LEU A 145 -4.62 -1.04 7.99
CA LEU A 145 -4.28 -1.60 9.30
C LEU A 145 -4.02 -0.48 10.32
N THR A 146 -4.29 -0.80 11.58
CA THR A 146 -3.98 0.09 12.70
C THR A 146 -2.57 -0.21 13.22
N VAL A 147 -1.75 0.82 13.33
CA VAL A 147 -0.44 0.74 13.97
C VAL A 147 -0.61 0.49 15.46
N SER A 148 -0.14 -0.65 15.98
CA SER A 148 -0.24 -1.02 17.39
C SER A 148 0.95 -0.54 18.23
N ALA A 149 2.13 -0.41 17.61
CA ALA A 149 3.34 0.14 18.24
C ALA A 149 4.28 0.68 17.17
N VAL A 150 5.15 1.59 17.55
CA VAL A 150 6.25 2.12 16.73
C VAL A 150 7.53 2.12 17.56
N GLY A 151 8.69 1.94 16.91
CA GLY A 151 9.96 1.96 17.62
C GLY A 151 11.16 1.98 16.70
N GLY A 152 12.35 1.93 17.31
CA GLY A 152 13.62 2.07 16.61
C GLY A 152 13.93 3.51 16.20
N SER A 153 14.99 3.69 15.42
CA SER A 153 15.38 4.97 14.83
C SER A 153 16.25 4.76 13.61
N GLY A 154 16.19 5.66 12.63
CA GLY A 154 16.96 5.53 11.39
C GLY A 154 16.64 4.22 10.66
N ASP A 155 17.67 3.45 10.34
CA ASP A 155 17.54 2.18 9.61
C ASP A 155 17.00 1.03 10.46
N ASP A 156 16.97 1.19 11.80
CA ASP A 156 16.40 0.21 12.73
C ASP A 156 14.92 0.50 13.06
N SER A 157 14.28 1.40 12.32
CA SER A 157 12.89 1.78 12.55
C SER A 157 11.92 0.67 12.19
N TRP A 158 10.86 0.54 12.99
CA TRP A 158 9.83 -0.47 12.77
C TRP A 158 8.46 0.01 13.30
N PHE A 159 7.42 -0.64 12.83
CA PHE A 159 6.09 -0.58 13.42
C PHE A 159 5.51 -1.98 13.60
N GLU A 160 4.49 -2.10 14.42
CA GLU A 160 3.71 -3.32 14.60
C GLU A 160 2.25 -3.11 14.20
N ILE A 161 1.67 -4.17 13.69
CA ILE A 161 0.25 -4.33 13.39
C ILE A 161 -0.25 -5.62 14.02
N SER A 162 -1.53 -5.66 14.37
CA SER A 162 -2.18 -6.86 14.90
C SER A 162 -3.21 -7.36 13.91
N LEU A 163 -3.00 -8.55 13.37
CA LEU A 163 -3.86 -9.17 12.36
C LEU A 163 -4.85 -10.13 13.01
N ILE A 164 -6.13 -9.94 12.72
CA ILE A 164 -7.20 -10.87 13.12
C ILE A 164 -7.24 -12.06 12.15
N PRO A 165 -7.86 -13.20 12.53
CA PRO A 165 -7.92 -14.39 11.69
C PRO A 165 -8.50 -14.13 10.28
N THR A 166 -9.51 -13.28 10.15
CA THR A 166 -10.08 -12.91 8.86
C THR A 166 -9.03 -12.27 7.95
N THR A 167 -8.26 -11.29 8.45
CA THR A 167 -7.20 -10.64 7.68
C THR A 167 -6.12 -11.64 7.24
N LEU A 168 -5.72 -12.55 8.12
CA LEU A 168 -4.76 -13.60 7.78
C LEU A 168 -5.28 -14.55 6.70
N ASN A 169 -6.57 -14.87 6.70
CA ASN A 169 -7.15 -15.81 5.74
C ASN A 169 -7.46 -15.18 4.38
N GLU A 170 -7.79 -13.89 4.37
CA GLU A 170 -8.29 -13.19 3.20
C GLU A 170 -7.25 -12.29 2.51
N THR A 171 -6.02 -12.24 3.04
CA THR A 171 -4.93 -11.43 2.47
C THR A 171 -3.63 -12.22 2.35
N ASN A 172 -2.70 -11.74 1.52
CA ASN A 172 -1.36 -12.32 1.39
C ASN A 172 -0.54 -12.26 2.70
N LEU A 173 -0.95 -11.44 3.67
CA LEU A 173 -0.27 -11.30 4.96
C LEU A 173 -0.34 -12.57 5.80
N GLY A 174 -1.31 -13.45 5.54
CA GLY A 174 -1.38 -14.76 6.21
C GLY A 174 -0.24 -15.72 5.86
N ALA A 175 0.37 -15.55 4.68
CA ALA A 175 1.52 -16.33 4.23
C ALA A 175 2.86 -15.60 4.47
N ALA A 176 2.83 -14.35 4.98
CA ALA A 176 4.02 -13.54 5.17
C ALA A 176 4.96 -14.13 6.23
N GLN A 177 6.25 -14.12 5.95
CA GLN A 177 7.32 -14.64 6.79
C GLN A 177 8.36 -13.54 7.05
N PRO A 178 9.20 -13.62 8.08
CA PRO A 178 10.36 -12.75 8.21
C PRO A 178 11.18 -12.74 6.92
N GLY A 179 11.49 -11.55 6.41
CA GLY A 179 12.14 -11.33 5.12
C GLY A 179 11.20 -11.03 3.96
N THR A 180 9.87 -11.24 4.09
CA THR A 180 8.90 -10.86 3.07
C THR A 180 8.91 -9.33 2.90
N VAL A 181 9.05 -8.87 1.66
CA VAL A 181 8.96 -7.44 1.29
C VAL A 181 7.49 -7.11 1.05
N VAL A 182 7.03 -6.00 1.63
CA VAL A 182 5.65 -5.51 1.52
C VAL A 182 5.61 -4.05 1.09
N ASN A 183 4.58 -3.67 0.35
CA ASN A 183 4.33 -2.28 -0.03
C ASN A 183 3.75 -1.50 1.15
N LEU A 184 4.20 -0.27 1.32
CA LEU A 184 3.73 0.63 2.36
C LEU A 184 3.17 1.91 1.74
N GLU A 185 1.94 2.27 2.12
CA GLU A 185 1.37 3.60 1.85
C GLU A 185 0.97 4.21 3.19
N VAL A 186 1.60 5.34 3.56
CA VAL A 186 1.24 6.08 4.78
C VAL A 186 -0.05 6.85 4.58
N ASP A 187 -0.75 7.16 5.66
CA ASP A 187 -1.98 7.96 5.59
C ASP A 187 -1.70 9.30 4.88
N VAL A 188 -2.39 9.55 3.78
CA VAL A 188 -2.19 10.75 2.96
C VAL A 188 -2.43 12.04 3.74
N ILE A 189 -3.29 12.01 4.77
CA ILE A 189 -3.55 13.16 5.64
C ILE A 189 -2.26 13.59 6.36
N ALA A 190 -1.44 12.63 6.83
CA ALA A 190 -0.17 12.94 7.49
C ALA A 190 0.79 13.69 6.53
N LYS A 191 0.85 13.30 5.25
CA LYS A 191 1.65 13.98 4.22
C LYS A 191 1.18 15.41 3.97
N TYR A 192 -0.12 15.64 3.88
CA TYR A 192 -0.66 17.00 3.70
C TYR A 192 -0.44 17.87 4.93
N VAL A 193 -0.64 17.35 6.14
CA VAL A 193 -0.37 18.08 7.39
C VAL A 193 1.09 18.52 7.45
N GLU A 194 2.04 17.61 7.16
CA GLU A 194 3.46 17.95 7.11
C GLU A 194 3.74 19.06 6.09
N ARG A 195 3.22 18.92 4.87
CA ARG A 195 3.47 19.91 3.81
C ARG A 195 2.96 21.29 4.16
N LEU A 196 1.77 21.39 4.75
CA LEU A 196 1.18 22.64 5.19
C LEU A 196 1.97 23.27 6.34
N HIS A 197 2.44 22.44 7.29
CA HIS A 197 3.25 22.91 8.41
C HIS A 197 4.59 23.49 7.96
N LEU A 198 5.28 22.82 7.05
CA LEU A 198 6.56 23.29 6.48
C LEU A 198 6.38 24.56 5.64
N GLY A 199 5.24 24.72 4.94
CA GLY A 199 4.93 25.92 4.16
C GLY A 199 4.61 27.17 4.99
N SER A 200 4.24 26.99 6.26
CA SER A 200 3.90 28.10 7.17
C SER A 200 5.13 28.77 7.82
N GLY A 201 6.33 28.16 7.68
CA GLY A 201 7.58 28.66 8.28
C GLY A 201 8.30 29.77 7.50
N ASP A 202 7.86 30.09 6.27
CA ASP A 202 8.55 31.06 5.38
C ASP A 202 7.78 32.38 5.17
N SER A 203 6.92 32.76 6.12
CA SER A 203 6.40 34.13 6.18
C SER A 203 7.43 35.01 6.90
N GLY A 204 8.54 35.31 6.20
CA GLY A 204 9.47 36.36 6.59
C GLY A 204 8.72 37.67 6.82
N THR A 205 8.83 38.21 8.00
CA THR A 205 8.45 39.57 8.35
C THR A 205 9.06 40.53 7.30
N PRO A 206 8.29 41.38 6.63
CA PRO A 206 8.90 42.42 5.82
C PRO A 206 9.64 43.37 6.77
N ASP A 207 10.96 43.49 6.55
CA ASP A 207 11.82 44.46 7.24
C ASP A 207 11.19 45.83 7.26
N GLY A 208 11.21 46.45 8.45
CA GLY A 208 10.63 47.72 8.74
C GLY A 208 11.17 48.81 7.83
N VAL A 209 10.25 49.52 7.19
CA VAL A 209 10.53 50.81 6.56
C VAL A 209 10.93 51.79 7.65
N GLY A 210 12.22 52.07 7.72
CA GLY A 210 12.78 53.11 8.58
C GLY A 210 12.19 54.50 8.20
N ALA A 211 11.54 55.10 9.18
CA ALA A 211 11.19 56.50 9.15
C ALA A 211 12.46 57.39 9.15
N LYS A 212 12.57 58.25 8.19
CA LYS A 212 13.28 59.55 8.33
C LYS A 212 12.32 60.65 7.97
#